data_b03b9f963fa91940369de2f62130af5a
#
_entry.id   b03b9f963fa91940369de2f62130af5a
#
_cell.length_a   1.000
_cell.length_b   1.000
_cell.length_c   1.000
_cell.angle_alpha   90.00
_cell.angle_beta   90.00
_cell.angle_gamma   90.00
#
_symmetry.space_group_name_H-M   'P 1'
#
loop_
_entity.id
_entity.type
_entity.pdbx_description
1 polymer ?
#
loop_
_entity_poly.entity_id
_entity_poly.type
_entity_poly.pdbx_seq_one_letter_code
_entity_poly.pdbx_strand_id
1 'polypeptide(L)' 'MNDKLVEQYEELKVLIESLQVDLVKNASGNKSAGVRTRKALRSVKKIASDLVKSSLTADKAQ' A
#
# COMPACT_ATOMS: atom_id res chain seq x y z
N MET A 1 -15.41 -16.21 -4.75
CA MET A 1 -14.60 -15.23 -4.01
C MET A 1 -13.89 -14.30 -4.98
N ASN A 2 -13.74 -13.02 -4.64
CA ASN A 2 -13.04 -12.06 -5.50
C ASN A 2 -11.53 -12.14 -5.25
N ASP A 3 -10.85 -12.97 -6.05
CA ASP A 3 -9.42 -13.21 -5.91
C ASP A 3 -8.58 -11.96 -6.20
N LYS A 4 -9.06 -11.11 -7.10
CA LYS A 4 -8.37 -9.86 -7.42
C LYS A 4 -8.31 -8.93 -6.21
N LEU A 5 -9.39 -8.82 -5.46
CA LEU A 5 -9.45 -8.02 -4.23
C LEU A 5 -8.44 -8.56 -3.20
N VAL A 6 -8.41 -9.87 -3.02
CA VAL A 6 -7.47 -10.52 -2.09
C VAL A 6 -6.02 -10.31 -2.53
N GLU A 7 -5.74 -10.44 -3.83
CA GLU A 7 -4.40 -10.20 -4.38
C GLU A 7 -3.95 -8.77 -4.17
N GLN A 8 -4.84 -7.80 -4.38
CA GLN A 8 -4.54 -6.38 -4.14
C GLN A 8 -4.24 -6.10 -2.67
N TYR A 9 -4.96 -6.75 -1.77
CA TYR A 9 -4.73 -6.63 -0.33
C TYR A 9 -3.33 -7.18 0.03
N GLU A 10 -2.97 -8.35 -0.49
CA GLU A 10 -1.66 -8.94 -0.23
C GLU A 10 -0.52 -8.06 -0.76
N GLU A 11 -0.70 -7.46 -1.92
CA GLU A 11 0.24 -6.52 -2.50
C GLU A 11 0.44 -5.29 -1.61
N LEU A 12 -0.65 -4.74 -1.10
CA LEU A 12 -0.62 -3.60 -0.17
C LEU A 12 0.12 -3.97 1.12
N LYS A 13 -0.17 -5.13 1.66
CA LYS A 13 0.46 -5.64 2.89
C LYS A 13 1.97 -5.77 2.73
N VAL A 14 2.43 -6.36 1.62
CA VAL A 14 3.86 -6.51 1.33
C VAL A 14 4.53 -5.15 1.20
N LEU A 15 3.88 -4.20 0.52
CA LEU A 15 4.42 -2.85 0.35
C LEU A 15 4.55 -2.13 1.69
N ILE A 16 3.54 -2.24 2.55
CA ILE A 16 3.56 -1.63 3.90
C ILE A 16 4.71 -2.23 4.72
N GLU A 17 4.86 -3.55 4.70
CA GLU A 17 5.95 -4.22 5.41
C GLU A 17 7.32 -3.77 4.91
N SER A 18 7.47 -3.60 3.60
CA SER A 18 8.75 -3.24 2.98
C SER A 18 9.19 -1.82 3.30
N LEU A 19 8.27 -0.93 3.67
CA LEU A 19 8.65 0.45 3.93
C LEU A 19 9.11 0.72 5.37
N GLN A 20 8.99 -0.26 6.26
CA GLN A 20 9.33 -0.08 7.67
C GLN A 20 10.76 0.41 7.88
N VAL A 21 11.74 -0.17 7.19
CA VAL A 21 13.15 0.19 7.34
C VAL A 21 13.40 1.66 6.97
N ASP A 22 12.89 2.08 5.82
CA ASP A 22 13.05 3.47 5.37
C ASP A 22 12.28 4.45 6.26
N LEU A 23 11.10 4.04 6.74
CA LEU A 23 10.29 4.86 7.63
C LEU A 23 11.05 5.16 8.93
N VAL A 24 11.66 4.14 9.53
CA VAL A 24 12.44 4.29 10.76
C VAL A 24 13.66 5.17 10.53
N LYS A 25 14.38 4.98 9.42
CA LYS A 25 15.51 5.83 9.06
C LYS A 25 15.09 7.28 8.83
N ASN A 26 13.95 7.48 8.18
CA ASN A 26 13.39 8.82 7.96
C ASN A 26 13.06 9.50 9.29
N ALA A 27 12.46 8.76 10.22
CA ALA A 27 12.12 9.27 11.55
C ALA A 27 13.39 9.70 12.31
N SER A 28 14.53 9.06 12.01
CA SER A 28 15.83 9.39 12.60
C SER A 28 16.57 10.53 11.87
N GLY A 29 15.96 11.13 10.86
CA GLY A 29 16.51 12.27 10.13
C GLY A 29 17.20 11.95 8.82
N ASN A 30 17.14 10.71 8.34
CA ASN A 30 17.74 10.33 7.05
C ASN A 30 16.85 10.82 5.89
N LYS A 31 17.34 11.82 5.16
CA LYS A 31 16.57 12.47 4.09
C LYS A 31 16.35 11.57 2.89
N SER A 32 17.33 10.76 2.51
CA SER A 32 17.20 9.81 1.40
C SER A 32 16.12 8.77 1.70
N ALA A 33 16.09 8.26 2.93
CA ALA A 33 15.05 7.35 3.38
C ALA A 33 13.69 8.03 3.36
N GLY A 34 13.63 9.33 3.67
CA GLY A 34 12.40 10.12 3.60
C GLY A 34 11.83 10.18 2.19
N VAL A 35 12.68 10.37 1.18
CA VAL A 35 12.26 10.38 -0.22
C VAL A 35 11.65 9.02 -0.59
N ARG A 36 12.32 7.93 -0.23
CA ARG A 36 11.82 6.57 -0.51
C ARG A 36 10.53 6.28 0.23
N THR A 37 10.44 6.71 1.49
CA THR A 37 9.24 6.55 2.33
C THR A 37 8.03 7.24 1.68
N ARG A 38 8.18 8.50 1.27
CA ARG A 38 7.08 9.24 0.65
C ARG A 38 6.65 8.64 -0.67
N LYS A 39 7.61 8.15 -1.48
CA LYS A 39 7.31 7.46 -2.73
C LYS A 39 6.50 6.18 -2.47
N ALA A 40 6.91 5.39 -1.49
CA ALA A 40 6.20 4.16 -1.12
C ALA A 40 4.80 4.48 -0.58
N LEU A 41 4.66 5.54 0.23
CA LEU A 41 3.36 5.94 0.77
C LEU A 41 2.40 6.39 -0.32
N ARG A 42 2.89 7.04 -1.38
CA ARG A 42 2.05 7.40 -2.53
C ARG A 42 1.54 6.15 -3.25
N SER A 43 2.38 5.11 -3.35
CA SER A 43 1.96 3.83 -3.91
C SER A 43 0.93 3.14 -3.01
N VAL A 44 1.11 3.18 -1.70
CA VAL A 44 0.13 2.67 -0.73
C VAL A 44 -1.22 3.36 -0.93
N LYS A 45 -1.21 4.68 -1.04
CA LYS A 45 -2.41 5.49 -1.26
C LYS A 45 -3.15 5.06 -2.53
N LYS A 46 -2.42 4.84 -3.61
CA LYS A 46 -3.00 4.41 -4.90
C LYS A 46 -3.61 3.01 -4.78
N ILE A 47 -2.87 2.07 -4.20
CA ILE A 47 -3.37 0.69 -4.04
C ILE A 47 -4.59 0.67 -3.12
N ALA A 48 -4.57 1.45 -2.04
CA ALA A 48 -5.71 1.56 -1.14
C ALA A 48 -6.95 2.10 -1.86
N SER A 49 -6.78 3.09 -2.72
CA SER A 49 -7.86 3.62 -3.54
C SER A 49 -8.41 2.56 -4.50
N ASP A 50 -7.53 1.79 -5.12
CA ASP A 50 -7.93 0.70 -6.02
C ASP A 50 -8.68 -0.40 -5.27
N LEU A 51 -8.27 -0.69 -4.02
CA LEU A 51 -8.96 -1.64 -3.16
C LEU A 51 -10.39 -1.21 -2.85
N VAL A 52 -10.61 0.07 -2.60
CA VAL A 52 -11.96 0.61 -2.37
C VAL A 52 -12.85 0.31 -3.58
N LYS A 53 -12.33 0.56 -4.78
CA LYS A 53 -13.08 0.30 -6.02
C LYS A 53 -13.34 -1.20 -6.22
N SER A 54 -12.35 -2.04 -5.98
CA SER A 54 -12.49 -3.49 -6.10
C SER A 54 -13.49 -4.04 -5.08
N SER A 55 -13.50 -3.50 -3.87
CA SER A 55 -14.46 -3.89 -2.84
C SER A 55 -15.89 -3.56 -3.25
N LEU A 56 -16.12 -2.39 -3.83
CA LEU A 56 -17.43 -2.00 -4.35
C LEU A 56 -17.89 -2.93 -5.47
N THR A 57 -16.95 -3.31 -6.36
CA THR A 57 -17.25 -4.25 -7.43
C THR A 57 -17.59 -5.64 -6.88
N ALA A 58 -16.88 -6.08 -5.85
CA ALA A 58 -17.15 -7.36 -5.20
C ALA A 58 -18.55 -7.39 -4.58
N ASP A 59 -18.99 -6.30 -3.96
CA ASP A 59 -20.35 -6.18 -3.41
C ASP A 59 -21.40 -6.38 -4.50
N LYS A 60 -21.19 -5.80 -5.68
CA LYS A 60 -22.13 -5.88 -6.79
C LYS A 60 -22.17 -7.27 -7.43
N ALA A 61 -21.11 -8.06 -7.26
CA ALA A 61 -21.01 -9.40 -7.85
C ALA A 61 -21.77 -10.47 -7.05
N GLN A 62 -22.31 -10.12 -5.92
CA GLN A 62 -23.04 -11.06 -5.05
C GLN A 62 -24.55 -10.94 -5.18
#